data_58ba3f5a047e9dcd4a7de0cfba62c3d0
#
_entry.id   58ba3f5a047e9dcd4a7de0cfba62c3d0
#
_cell.length_a   1.000
_cell.length_b   1.000
_cell.length_c   1.000
_cell.angle_alpha   90.00
_cell.angle_beta   90.00
_cell.angle_gamma   90.00
#
_symmetry.space_group_name_H-M   'P 1'
#
loop_
_entity.id
_entity.type
_entity.pdbx_description
1 polymer ?
#
loop_
_entity_poly.entity_id
_entity_poly.type
_entity_poly.pdbx_seq_one_letter_code
_entity_poly.pdbx_strand_id
1 'polypeptide(L)'
;VEIGLWTQSDLHPKEGVEALLQRDIVKEVRDAGVRVLKTDVAWVGAGYSFGLNGVADVGQIMPYYGNNARPFIISLDGWAGTQRYAGIWSGDQTGGEWEYIRFHIPTYIGSGLSGQPNISSDMDGIFGGKNVPVNVRDFQWKTFTPMQLNMDGWGSNPKYPHILGEPAASINRWYLKMKSEFMPYTYTLAHEALDGKPMIRAMFLDYPNDYTLGTATRYQFLYGPYVLVAPVYQETKADDKGNDVRNGIYLPEGNWIDYFTGDLYQGGRIINNYEAPLWKLPFFIKQGAI
;
A
#
# COMPACT_ATOMS: atom_id res chain seq x y z
N VAL A 1 -13.66 -9.83 -11.50
CA VAL A 1 -13.25 -10.24 -10.14
C VAL A 1 -12.59 -11.58 -10.25
N GLU A 2 -11.35 -11.71 -9.73
CA GLU A 2 -10.61 -12.97 -9.65
C GLU A 2 -10.72 -13.56 -8.25
N ILE A 3 -10.60 -14.87 -8.13
CA ILE A 3 -10.62 -15.56 -6.84
C ILE A 3 -9.21 -15.64 -6.30
N GLY A 4 -9.04 -15.18 -5.07
CA GLY A 4 -7.80 -15.30 -4.31
C GLY A 4 -8.00 -16.19 -3.08
N LEU A 5 -6.98 -16.98 -2.76
CA LEU A 5 -6.99 -17.83 -1.58
C LEU A 5 -5.76 -17.56 -0.70
N TRP A 6 -5.99 -17.63 0.60
CA TRP A 6 -4.92 -17.63 1.58
C TRP A 6 -4.30 -19.04 1.65
N THR A 7 -2.98 -19.09 1.76
CA THR A 7 -2.26 -20.36 1.94
C THR A 7 -1.17 -20.22 2.97
N GLN A 8 -0.98 -21.27 3.74
CA GLN A 8 -0.04 -21.24 4.85
C GLN A 8 1.23 -22.07 4.60
N SER A 9 1.20 -23.19 3.95
CA SER A 9 2.39 -24.03 3.88
C SER A 9 2.53 -24.81 2.58
N ASP A 10 2.19 -26.05 2.59
CA ASP A 10 2.62 -26.98 1.56
C ASP A 10 1.85 -26.84 0.24
N LEU A 11 2.53 -27.05 -0.86
CA LEU A 11 1.94 -27.06 -2.19
C LEU A 11 0.98 -28.23 -2.41
N HIS A 12 1.19 -29.30 -1.66
CA HIS A 12 0.38 -30.52 -1.70
C HIS A 12 -0.05 -30.94 -0.29
N PRO A 13 -1.16 -31.67 -0.16
CA PRO A 13 -1.59 -32.24 1.12
C PRO A 13 -0.51 -33.10 1.75
N LYS A 14 -0.33 -33.00 3.05
CA LYS A 14 0.54 -33.87 3.85
C LYS A 14 -0.28 -34.81 4.70
N GLU A 15 0.21 -36.05 4.81
CA GLU A 15 -0.37 -37.03 5.70
C GLU A 15 -0.25 -36.61 7.17
N GLY A 16 -1.31 -36.79 7.95
CA GLY A 16 -1.33 -36.44 9.39
C GLY A 16 -1.66 -34.98 9.70
N VAL A 17 -1.87 -34.13 8.71
CA VAL A 17 -2.36 -32.74 8.90
C VAL A 17 -3.88 -32.72 8.96
N GLU A 18 -4.47 -31.90 9.85
CA GLU A 18 -5.92 -31.74 9.90
C GLU A 18 -6.51 -31.35 8.55
N ALA A 19 -7.65 -31.94 8.20
CA ALA A 19 -8.26 -31.75 6.87
C ALA A 19 -8.54 -30.28 6.49
N LEU A 20 -8.81 -29.42 7.48
CA LEU A 20 -9.02 -27.99 7.26
C LEU A 20 -7.75 -27.24 6.86
N LEU A 21 -6.58 -27.77 7.23
CA LEU A 21 -5.27 -27.18 6.92
C LEU A 21 -4.62 -27.83 5.70
N GLN A 22 -5.18 -28.94 5.22
CA GLN A 22 -4.70 -29.58 4.01
C GLN A 22 -5.09 -28.77 2.79
N ARG A 23 -4.11 -28.35 2.05
CA ARG A 23 -4.29 -27.56 0.83
C ARG A 23 -3.60 -28.26 -0.34
N ASP A 24 -4.24 -28.23 -1.48
CA ASP A 24 -3.65 -28.63 -2.76
C ASP A 24 -3.69 -27.43 -3.69
N ILE A 25 -2.67 -26.61 -3.63
CA ILE A 25 -2.59 -25.36 -4.38
C ILE A 25 -2.58 -25.62 -5.89
N VAL A 26 -1.96 -26.71 -6.33
CA VAL A 26 -1.96 -27.11 -7.75
C VAL A 26 -3.38 -27.36 -8.21
N LYS A 27 -4.16 -28.13 -7.47
CA LYS A 27 -5.56 -28.42 -7.76
C LYS A 27 -6.44 -27.17 -7.73
N GLU A 28 -6.20 -26.30 -6.75
CA GLU A 28 -6.93 -25.03 -6.62
C GLU A 28 -6.71 -24.11 -7.83
N VAL A 29 -5.49 -24.01 -8.29
CA VAL A 29 -5.16 -23.22 -9.49
C VAL A 29 -5.71 -23.85 -10.75
N ARG A 30 -5.52 -25.18 -10.92
CA ARG A 30 -5.90 -25.90 -12.13
C ARG A 30 -7.42 -26.10 -12.24
N ASP A 31 -8.07 -26.55 -11.17
CA ASP A 31 -9.45 -27.03 -11.22
C ASP A 31 -10.45 -25.96 -10.75
N ALA A 32 -10.09 -25.16 -9.72
CA ALA A 32 -10.94 -24.09 -9.20
C ALA A 32 -10.64 -22.70 -9.80
N GLY A 33 -9.59 -22.56 -10.59
CA GLY A 33 -9.28 -21.33 -11.30
C GLY A 33 -8.78 -20.18 -10.41
N VAL A 34 -8.12 -20.50 -9.30
CA VAL A 34 -7.51 -19.50 -8.42
C VAL A 34 -6.47 -18.68 -9.15
N ARG A 35 -6.50 -17.37 -8.99
CA ARG A 35 -5.61 -16.41 -9.68
C ARG A 35 -4.77 -15.56 -8.74
N VAL A 36 -5.12 -15.51 -7.46
CA VAL A 36 -4.41 -14.75 -6.43
C VAL A 36 -4.09 -15.66 -5.27
N LEU A 37 -2.86 -15.62 -4.77
CA LEU A 37 -2.45 -16.37 -3.59
C LEU A 37 -1.81 -15.43 -2.57
N LYS A 38 -2.28 -15.47 -1.35
CA LYS A 38 -1.65 -14.84 -0.19
C LYS A 38 -0.88 -15.90 0.57
N THR A 39 0.45 -15.86 0.49
CA THR A 39 1.35 -16.77 1.20
C THR A 39 1.65 -16.20 2.59
N ASP A 40 1.41 -16.99 3.63
CA ASP A 40 1.49 -16.55 5.02
C ASP A 40 2.56 -17.33 5.81
N VAL A 41 2.52 -17.23 7.11
CA VAL A 41 3.52 -17.61 8.13
C VAL A 41 4.36 -18.85 7.86
N ALA A 42 3.84 -19.87 7.25
CA ALA A 42 4.60 -21.10 6.99
C ALA A 42 5.65 -20.97 5.88
N TRP A 43 5.61 -19.89 5.12
CA TRP A 43 6.60 -19.54 4.12
C TRP A 43 7.77 -18.75 4.71
N VAL A 44 7.65 -18.38 6.00
CA VAL A 44 8.68 -17.75 6.82
C VAL A 44 9.33 -18.83 7.68
N GLY A 45 9.97 -19.78 7.02
CA GLY A 45 10.55 -20.95 7.71
C GLY A 45 12.00 -20.79 8.12
N ALA A 46 12.57 -21.90 8.57
CA ALA A 46 13.95 -21.97 9.02
C ALA A 46 14.92 -21.86 7.82
N GLY A 47 15.64 -20.75 7.74
CA GLY A 47 16.66 -20.50 6.74
C GLY A 47 16.29 -19.37 5.78
N TYR A 48 17.32 -18.71 5.26
CA TYR A 48 17.21 -17.49 4.47
C TYR A 48 16.46 -17.65 3.14
N SER A 49 16.41 -18.82 2.58
CA SER A 49 15.81 -19.05 1.27
C SER A 49 14.47 -19.79 1.33
N PHE A 50 14.02 -20.18 2.49
CA PHE A 50 12.82 -21.00 2.61
C PHE A 50 11.58 -20.27 2.07
N GLY A 51 11.30 -19.08 2.58
CA GLY A 51 10.18 -18.27 2.12
C GLY A 51 10.30 -17.91 0.64
N LEU A 52 11.46 -17.48 0.19
CA LEU A 52 11.72 -17.15 -1.20
C LEU A 52 11.49 -18.34 -2.14
N ASN A 53 11.99 -19.53 -1.77
CA ASN A 53 11.78 -20.73 -2.57
C ASN A 53 10.31 -21.11 -2.66
N GLY A 54 9.59 -21.08 -1.53
CA GLY A 54 8.15 -21.34 -1.50
C GLY A 54 7.35 -20.39 -2.39
N VAL A 55 7.64 -19.09 -2.31
CA VAL A 55 7.00 -18.07 -3.14
C VAL A 55 7.35 -18.29 -4.63
N ALA A 56 8.57 -18.64 -4.95
CA ALA A 56 8.99 -18.94 -6.31
C ALA A 56 8.26 -20.17 -6.87
N ASP A 57 8.11 -21.22 -6.07
CA ASP A 57 7.37 -22.42 -6.47
C ASP A 57 5.90 -22.11 -6.73
N VAL A 58 5.26 -21.35 -5.84
CA VAL A 58 3.89 -20.86 -6.07
C VAL A 58 3.80 -20.02 -7.33
N GLY A 59 4.79 -19.17 -7.58
CA GLY A 59 4.87 -18.34 -8.79
C GLY A 59 4.92 -19.15 -10.09
N GLN A 60 5.44 -20.36 -10.07
CA GLN A 60 5.48 -21.25 -11.23
C GLN A 60 4.18 -22.03 -11.43
N ILE A 61 3.43 -22.30 -10.37
CA ILE A 61 2.17 -23.05 -10.45
C ILE A 61 1.13 -22.30 -11.30
N MET A 62 1.06 -20.97 -11.18
CA MET A 62 0.07 -20.17 -11.91
C MET A 62 0.17 -20.33 -13.43
N PRO A 63 1.31 -20.08 -14.08
CA PRO A 63 1.40 -20.23 -15.52
C PRO A 63 1.32 -21.71 -15.97
N TYR A 64 1.87 -22.64 -15.20
CA TYR A 64 1.94 -24.04 -15.59
C TYR A 64 0.61 -24.76 -15.50
N TYR A 65 -0.10 -24.62 -14.37
CA TYR A 65 -1.40 -25.29 -14.14
C TYR A 65 -2.60 -24.41 -14.39
N GLY A 66 -2.42 -23.11 -14.43
CA GLY A 66 -3.49 -22.10 -14.55
C GLY A 66 -3.70 -21.58 -15.97
N ASN A 67 -3.36 -22.34 -17.00
CA ASN A 67 -3.52 -21.95 -18.41
C ASN A 67 -2.85 -20.60 -18.74
N ASN A 68 -1.55 -20.48 -18.44
CA ASN A 68 -0.74 -19.27 -18.58
C ASN A 68 -1.24 -18.07 -17.77
N ALA A 69 -1.97 -18.30 -16.70
CA ALA A 69 -2.38 -17.22 -15.80
C ALA A 69 -1.16 -16.49 -15.23
N ARG A 70 -1.22 -15.17 -15.22
CA ARG A 70 -0.18 -14.36 -14.57
C ARG A 70 -0.25 -14.58 -13.07
N PRO A 71 0.86 -14.88 -12.39
CA PRO A 71 0.86 -14.99 -10.94
C PRO A 71 0.53 -13.63 -10.31
N PHE A 72 -0.38 -13.61 -9.36
CA PHE A 72 -0.57 -12.50 -8.44
C PHE A 72 -0.45 -13.05 -7.03
N ILE A 73 0.71 -12.86 -6.44
CA ILE A 73 1.06 -13.41 -5.13
C ILE A 73 1.32 -12.25 -4.19
N ILE A 74 0.78 -12.35 -2.98
CA ILE A 74 1.05 -11.44 -1.87
C ILE A 74 1.73 -12.28 -0.80
N SER A 75 2.95 -11.91 -0.43
CA SER A 75 3.76 -12.67 0.52
C SER A 75 4.14 -11.83 1.73
N LEU A 76 4.27 -12.50 2.87
CA LEU A 76 4.91 -11.92 4.06
C LEU A 76 6.44 -11.91 3.92
N ASP A 77 6.98 -12.75 3.05
CA ASP A 77 8.41 -12.85 2.80
C ASP A 77 8.91 -11.71 1.92
N GLY A 78 9.82 -10.91 2.44
CA GLY A 78 10.39 -9.72 1.78
C GLY A 78 11.89 -9.84 1.50
N TRP A 79 12.44 -11.04 1.36
CA TRP A 79 13.84 -11.24 1.02
C TRP A 79 14.20 -10.65 -0.35
N ALA A 80 15.47 -10.29 -0.51
CA ALA A 80 16.01 -9.88 -1.81
C ALA A 80 15.78 -10.99 -2.86
N GLY A 81 15.02 -10.66 -3.90
CA GLY A 81 14.58 -11.60 -4.92
C GLY A 81 13.08 -11.90 -4.89
N THR A 82 12.38 -11.69 -3.77
CA THR A 82 10.92 -11.88 -3.67
C THR A 82 10.15 -11.02 -4.66
N GLN A 83 10.64 -9.82 -4.97
CA GLN A 83 10.02 -8.93 -5.96
C GLN A 83 9.87 -9.53 -7.36
N ARG A 84 10.58 -10.60 -7.67
CA ARG A 84 10.45 -11.34 -8.95
C ARG A 84 9.17 -12.16 -9.02
N TYR A 85 8.60 -12.50 -7.88
CA TYR A 85 7.50 -13.46 -7.77
C TYR A 85 6.26 -12.89 -7.11
N ALA A 86 6.43 -12.00 -6.16
CA ALA A 86 5.34 -11.52 -5.31
C ALA A 86 5.45 -10.02 -4.98
N GLY A 87 4.31 -9.43 -4.68
CA GLY A 87 4.23 -8.26 -3.83
C GLY A 87 4.27 -8.67 -2.36
N ILE A 88 4.65 -7.76 -1.49
CA ILE A 88 4.73 -8.03 -0.06
C ILE A 88 3.68 -7.23 0.71
N TRP A 89 3.27 -7.75 1.87
CA TRP A 89 2.53 -6.96 2.86
C TRP A 89 3.27 -6.98 4.19
N SER A 90 3.00 -5.98 5.01
CA SER A 90 3.75 -5.75 6.25
C SER A 90 3.42 -6.73 7.39
N GLY A 91 2.51 -7.67 7.18
CA GLY A 91 2.04 -8.62 8.20
C GLY A 91 0.82 -8.11 8.97
N ASP A 92 0.50 -8.81 10.05
CA ASP A 92 -0.71 -8.62 10.85
C ASP A 92 -0.48 -7.54 11.92
N GLN A 93 -0.99 -6.35 11.71
CA GLN A 93 -0.92 -5.27 12.70
C GLN A 93 -2.31 -4.86 13.19
N THR A 94 -2.31 -4.20 14.34
CA THR A 94 -3.51 -3.58 14.92
C THR A 94 -3.69 -2.18 14.35
N GLY A 95 -4.88 -1.90 13.81
CA GLY A 95 -5.29 -0.59 13.32
C GLY A 95 -5.99 0.24 14.39
N GLY A 96 -6.65 1.32 13.94
CA GLY A 96 -7.37 2.26 14.79
C GLY A 96 -6.50 3.29 15.48
N GLU A 97 -5.20 3.25 15.27
CA GLU A 97 -4.22 4.12 15.92
C GLU A 97 -3.38 4.88 14.88
N TRP A 98 -3.05 6.13 15.20
CA TRP A 98 -2.21 6.96 14.33
C TRP A 98 -0.81 6.39 14.13
N GLU A 99 -0.30 5.61 15.09
CA GLU A 99 0.98 4.93 14.98
C GLU A 99 1.00 3.96 13.81
N TYR A 100 -0.12 3.33 13.47
CA TYR A 100 -0.26 2.47 12.31
C TYR A 100 0.11 3.20 11.01
N ILE A 101 -0.39 4.43 10.81
CA ILE A 101 -0.06 5.25 9.65
C ILE A 101 1.40 5.70 9.69
N ARG A 102 1.88 6.16 10.87
CA ARG A 102 3.28 6.59 11.06
C ARG A 102 4.29 5.47 10.81
N PHE A 103 3.95 4.24 11.14
CA PHE A 103 4.78 3.08 10.85
C PHE A 103 4.80 2.77 9.34
N HIS A 104 3.66 2.80 8.67
CA HIS A 104 3.56 2.30 7.29
C HIS A 104 4.12 3.25 6.24
N ILE A 105 3.96 4.56 6.37
CA ILE A 105 4.49 5.50 5.37
C ILE A 105 6.00 5.31 5.17
N PRO A 106 6.86 5.39 6.22
CA PRO A 106 8.29 5.16 6.05
C PRO A 106 8.61 3.70 5.68
N THR A 107 7.81 2.72 6.10
CA THR A 107 7.98 1.32 5.69
C THR A 107 7.81 1.15 4.18
N TYR A 108 6.82 1.80 3.57
CA TYR A 108 6.63 1.74 2.13
C TYR A 108 7.75 2.44 1.36
N ILE A 109 8.21 3.59 1.87
CA ILE A 109 9.37 4.30 1.32
C ILE A 109 10.61 3.40 1.39
N GLY A 110 10.87 2.79 2.55
CA GLY A 110 12.00 1.89 2.78
C GLY A 110 11.95 0.63 1.92
N SER A 111 10.75 0.08 1.69
CA SER A 111 10.52 -1.05 0.80
C SER A 111 10.95 -0.70 -0.65
N GLY A 112 10.54 0.46 -1.15
CA GLY A 112 10.97 0.95 -2.45
C GLY A 112 12.48 1.11 -2.56
N LEU A 113 13.13 1.68 -1.54
CA LEU A 113 14.58 1.82 -1.46
C LEU A 113 15.32 0.47 -1.42
N SER A 114 14.65 -0.57 -0.95
CA SER A 114 15.19 -1.95 -0.88
C SER A 114 14.88 -2.77 -2.13
N GLY A 115 14.37 -2.16 -3.21
CA GLY A 115 14.03 -2.84 -4.45
C GLY A 115 12.75 -3.69 -4.38
N GLN A 116 11.87 -3.44 -3.40
CA GLN A 116 10.57 -4.08 -3.23
C GLN A 116 9.45 -3.07 -3.58
N PRO A 117 9.17 -2.82 -4.87
CA PRO A 117 8.25 -1.76 -5.28
C PRO A 117 6.78 -2.07 -4.97
N ASN A 118 6.42 -3.34 -4.91
CA ASN A 118 5.06 -3.80 -4.70
C ASN A 118 4.80 -4.11 -3.22
N ILE A 119 4.73 -3.07 -2.42
CA ILE A 119 4.42 -3.15 -0.98
C ILE A 119 2.95 -2.87 -0.71
N SER A 120 2.40 -3.53 0.28
CA SER A 120 1.07 -3.31 0.82
C SER A 120 1.01 -3.50 2.33
N SER A 121 -0.11 -3.17 2.91
CA SER A 121 -0.49 -3.48 4.29
C SER A 121 -2.00 -3.57 4.38
N ASP A 122 -2.50 -4.26 5.38
CA ASP A 122 -3.94 -4.34 5.61
C ASP A 122 -4.49 -2.93 5.89
N MET A 123 -5.59 -2.58 5.24
CA MET A 123 -6.22 -1.28 5.43
C MET A 123 -6.65 -1.11 6.88
N ASP A 124 -6.11 -0.08 7.56
CA ASP A 124 -6.40 0.18 8.98
C ASP A 124 -6.17 -1.06 9.87
N GLY A 125 -5.12 -1.84 9.56
CA GLY A 125 -4.77 -3.07 10.25
C GLY A 125 -5.70 -4.25 9.99
N ILE A 126 -5.26 -5.46 10.31
CA ILE A 126 -6.09 -6.66 10.25
C ILE A 126 -6.91 -6.83 11.54
N PHE A 127 -6.38 -6.35 12.66
CA PHE A 127 -7.02 -6.34 13.98
C PHE A 127 -7.29 -4.91 14.45
N GLY A 128 -8.11 -4.76 15.49
CA GLY A 128 -8.40 -3.46 16.12
C GLY A 128 -9.33 -2.60 15.27
N GLY A 129 -8.84 -1.45 14.81
CA GLY A 129 -9.65 -0.51 14.04
C GLY A 129 -10.65 0.28 14.89
N LYS A 130 -11.86 0.51 14.36
CA LYS A 130 -12.96 1.23 15.02
C LYS A 130 -12.71 2.73 15.26
N ASN A 131 -11.66 3.28 14.68
CA ASN A 131 -11.37 4.71 14.67
C ASN A 131 -11.58 5.24 13.26
N VAL A 132 -12.74 5.82 13.00
CA VAL A 132 -13.14 6.28 11.65
C VAL A 132 -12.13 7.26 11.04
N PRO A 133 -11.65 8.30 11.75
CA PRO A 133 -10.61 9.17 11.24
C PRO A 133 -9.34 8.42 10.77
N VAL A 134 -8.83 7.50 11.57
CA VAL A 134 -7.64 6.71 11.19
C VAL A 134 -7.92 5.84 9.97
N ASN A 135 -9.06 5.17 9.91
CA ASN A 135 -9.45 4.36 8.76
C ASN A 135 -9.49 5.19 7.47
N VAL A 136 -10.18 6.33 7.50
CA VAL A 136 -10.29 7.23 6.35
C VAL A 136 -8.92 7.76 5.91
N ARG A 137 -8.09 8.18 6.87
CA ARG A 137 -6.76 8.72 6.56
C ARG A 137 -5.82 7.64 6.01
N ASP A 138 -5.88 6.43 6.54
CA ASP A 138 -5.10 5.31 6.01
C ASP A 138 -5.56 4.94 4.59
N PHE A 139 -6.86 4.93 4.35
CA PHE A 139 -7.44 4.68 3.03
C PHE A 139 -6.98 5.72 1.99
N GLN A 140 -6.96 7.00 2.39
CA GLN A 140 -6.60 8.11 1.52
C GLN A 140 -5.18 7.97 0.94
N TRP A 141 -4.16 7.83 1.78
CA TRP A 141 -2.79 7.79 1.27
C TRP A 141 -2.48 6.49 0.52
N LYS A 142 -3.13 5.38 0.91
CA LYS A 142 -3.00 4.10 0.20
C LYS A 142 -3.64 4.10 -1.19
N THR A 143 -4.39 5.11 -1.54
CA THR A 143 -4.82 5.37 -2.93
C THR A 143 -3.61 5.49 -3.86
N PHE A 144 -2.54 6.11 -3.39
CA PHE A 144 -1.28 6.31 -4.12
C PHE A 144 -0.24 5.26 -3.72
N THR A 145 -0.63 3.99 -3.78
CA THR A 145 0.23 2.83 -3.52
C THR A 145 -0.06 1.75 -4.56
N PRO A 146 0.87 0.82 -4.81
CA PRO A 146 0.65 -0.21 -5.82
C PRO A 146 -0.53 -1.13 -5.50
N MET A 147 -0.71 -1.49 -4.24
CA MET A 147 -1.75 -2.43 -3.80
C MET A 147 -2.51 -1.88 -2.59
N GLN A 148 -3.79 -2.21 -2.51
CA GLN A 148 -4.63 -1.97 -1.34
C GLN A 148 -5.24 -3.30 -0.88
N LEU A 149 -4.97 -3.68 0.36
CA LEU A 149 -5.54 -4.87 0.97
C LEU A 149 -6.59 -4.45 2.00
N ASN A 150 -7.83 -4.86 1.80
CA ASN A 150 -8.89 -4.61 2.78
C ASN A 150 -9.28 -5.94 3.42
N MET A 151 -8.54 -6.33 4.43
CA MET A 151 -8.66 -7.61 5.11
C MET A 151 -9.07 -7.43 6.57
N ASP A 152 -9.70 -8.45 7.11
CA ASP A 152 -10.18 -8.51 8.48
C ASP A 152 -9.77 -9.85 9.12
N GLY A 153 -9.24 -9.80 10.33
CA GLY A 153 -8.87 -10.96 11.13
C GLY A 153 -10.08 -11.53 11.87
N TRP A 154 -10.80 -12.43 11.22
CA TRP A 154 -11.93 -13.18 11.80
C TRP A 154 -13.03 -12.31 12.45
N GLY A 155 -13.37 -11.19 11.84
CA GLY A 155 -14.38 -10.27 12.35
C GLY A 155 -13.90 -9.32 13.44
N SER A 156 -12.60 -9.24 13.69
CA SER A 156 -12.06 -8.34 14.71
C SER A 156 -12.01 -6.87 14.27
N ASN A 157 -11.88 -6.64 12.96
CA ASN A 157 -11.84 -5.31 12.37
C ASN A 157 -12.66 -5.23 11.07
N PRO A 158 -13.99 -5.41 11.13
CA PRO A 158 -14.83 -5.35 9.96
C PRO A 158 -14.87 -3.93 9.37
N LYS A 159 -14.46 -3.79 8.12
CA LYS A 159 -14.28 -2.52 7.41
C LYS A 159 -15.16 -2.40 6.16
N TYR A 160 -16.24 -3.13 6.12
CA TYR A 160 -17.19 -3.01 5.01
C TYR A 160 -17.88 -1.64 5.05
N PRO A 161 -18.22 -1.06 3.91
CA PRO A 161 -18.84 0.26 3.87
C PRO A 161 -20.07 0.40 4.75
N HIS A 162 -20.91 -0.64 4.84
CA HIS A 162 -22.11 -0.64 5.68
C HIS A 162 -21.83 -0.71 7.19
N ILE A 163 -20.63 -1.18 7.57
CA ILE A 163 -20.18 -1.20 8.98
C ILE A 163 -19.55 0.13 9.36
N LEU A 164 -18.75 0.71 8.47
CA LEU A 164 -18.11 1.99 8.72
C LEU A 164 -19.11 3.15 8.77
N GLY A 165 -20.19 3.07 7.99
CA GLY A 165 -21.18 4.14 7.91
C GLY A 165 -20.65 5.42 7.26
N GLU A 166 -21.45 6.47 7.32
CA GLU A 166 -21.07 7.79 6.82
C GLU A 166 -20.34 8.60 7.90
N PRO A 167 -19.38 9.46 7.51
CA PRO A 167 -18.98 9.81 6.15
C PRO A 167 -17.91 8.90 5.55
N ALA A 168 -17.41 7.90 6.28
CA ALA A 168 -16.29 7.05 5.84
C ALA A 168 -16.62 6.29 4.55
N ALA A 169 -17.83 5.73 4.45
CA ALA A 169 -18.25 4.96 3.27
C ALA A 169 -18.16 5.78 1.98
N SER A 170 -18.67 7.01 2.00
CA SER A 170 -18.64 7.91 0.85
C SER A 170 -17.23 8.39 0.52
N ILE A 171 -16.43 8.73 1.52
CA ILE A 171 -15.03 9.18 1.34
C ILE A 171 -14.20 8.04 0.76
N ASN A 172 -14.22 6.85 1.36
CA ASN A 172 -13.45 5.72 0.90
C ASN A 172 -13.85 5.29 -0.51
N ARG A 173 -15.15 5.31 -0.83
CA ARG A 173 -15.66 5.05 -2.18
C ARG A 173 -15.09 6.03 -3.21
N TRP A 174 -15.00 7.30 -2.85
CA TRP A 174 -14.45 8.31 -3.76
C TRP A 174 -12.96 8.08 -4.03
N TYR A 175 -12.18 7.75 -2.98
CA TYR A 175 -10.76 7.43 -3.15
C TYR A 175 -10.52 6.11 -3.92
N LEU A 176 -11.40 5.12 -3.80
CA LEU A 176 -11.33 3.92 -4.65
C LEU A 176 -11.55 4.24 -6.13
N LYS A 177 -12.48 5.14 -6.44
CA LYS A 177 -12.68 5.61 -7.82
C LYS A 177 -11.45 6.35 -8.32
N MET A 178 -10.91 7.26 -7.52
CA MET A 178 -9.67 7.97 -7.83
C MET A 178 -8.51 6.99 -8.09
N LYS A 179 -8.34 5.96 -7.27
CA LYS A 179 -7.34 4.92 -7.51
C LYS A 179 -7.52 4.24 -8.85
N SER A 180 -8.75 3.97 -9.25
CA SER A 180 -9.05 3.37 -10.55
C SER A 180 -8.71 4.33 -11.71
N GLU A 181 -8.95 5.62 -11.54
CA GLU A 181 -8.61 6.66 -12.52
C GLU A 181 -7.08 6.82 -12.67
N PHE A 182 -6.33 6.66 -11.57
CA PHE A 182 -4.86 6.66 -11.58
C PHE A 182 -4.23 5.32 -12.02
N MET A 183 -5.02 4.31 -12.36
CA MET A 183 -4.49 2.99 -12.74
C MET A 183 -3.53 3.03 -13.95
N PRO A 184 -3.78 3.80 -15.01
CA PRO A 184 -2.81 3.92 -16.11
C PRO A 184 -1.45 4.47 -15.65
N TYR A 185 -1.47 5.47 -14.78
CA TYR A 185 -0.25 6.02 -14.18
C TYR A 185 0.46 4.99 -13.30
N THR A 186 -0.28 4.32 -12.42
CA THR A 186 0.25 3.22 -11.58
C THR A 186 0.90 2.13 -12.43
N TYR A 187 0.28 1.77 -13.55
CA TYR A 187 0.82 0.76 -14.47
C TYR A 187 2.14 1.21 -15.12
N THR A 188 2.24 2.49 -15.49
CA THR A 188 3.50 3.08 -15.97
C THR A 188 4.59 3.01 -14.91
N LEU A 189 4.27 3.36 -13.66
CA LEU A 189 5.22 3.27 -12.55
C LEU A 189 5.67 1.83 -12.27
N ALA A 190 4.74 0.88 -12.39
CA ALA A 190 5.07 -0.54 -12.25
C ALA A 190 6.04 -1.02 -13.34
N HIS A 191 5.93 -0.49 -14.55
CA HIS A 191 6.89 -0.74 -15.63
C HIS A 191 8.26 -0.11 -15.33
N GLU A 192 8.28 1.14 -14.87
CA GLU A 192 9.53 1.82 -14.48
C GLU A 192 10.24 1.11 -13.30
N ALA A 193 9.49 0.42 -12.45
CA ALA A 193 10.04 -0.35 -11.34
C ALA A 193 10.91 -1.52 -11.80
N LEU A 194 10.74 -2.02 -13.03
CA LEU A 194 11.62 -3.02 -13.63
C LEU A 194 13.05 -2.49 -13.83
N ASP A 195 13.19 -1.18 -14.00
CA ASP A 195 14.47 -0.47 -14.11
C ASP A 195 14.98 0.04 -12.76
N GLY A 196 14.40 -0.45 -11.65
CA GLY A 196 14.82 -0.11 -10.29
C GLY A 196 14.30 1.24 -9.77
N LYS A 197 13.35 1.88 -10.45
CA LYS A 197 12.73 3.12 -9.98
C LYS A 197 11.59 2.83 -9.01
N PRO A 198 11.65 3.23 -7.73
CA PRO A 198 10.57 2.97 -6.79
C PRO A 198 9.27 3.64 -7.24
N MET A 199 8.14 2.97 -7.04
CA MET A 199 6.82 3.57 -7.25
C MET A 199 6.52 4.62 -6.18
N ILE A 200 6.81 4.27 -4.92
CA ILE A 200 6.76 5.18 -3.77
C ILE A 200 8.18 5.63 -3.48
N ARG A 201 8.45 6.93 -3.65
CA ARG A 201 9.81 7.47 -3.62
C ARG A 201 10.03 8.33 -2.40
N ALA A 202 11.15 8.12 -1.72
CA ALA A 202 11.66 9.09 -0.77
C ALA A 202 11.89 10.43 -1.48
N MET A 203 11.58 11.53 -0.80
CA MET A 203 11.74 12.87 -1.37
C MET A 203 13.17 13.15 -1.86
N PHE A 204 14.17 12.61 -1.17
CA PHE A 204 15.58 12.82 -1.50
C PHE A 204 16.05 12.13 -2.79
N LEU A 205 15.30 11.15 -3.31
CA LEU A 205 15.69 10.47 -4.55
C LEU A 205 15.64 11.40 -5.76
N ASP A 206 14.59 12.22 -5.84
CA ASP A 206 14.39 13.14 -6.95
C ASP A 206 14.81 14.59 -6.58
N TYR A 207 14.84 14.92 -5.28
CA TYR A 207 15.15 16.26 -4.75
C TYR A 207 16.10 16.21 -3.55
N PRO A 208 17.36 15.78 -3.75
CA PRO A 208 18.32 15.66 -2.64
C PRO A 208 18.75 17.04 -2.12
N ASN A 209 18.49 17.29 -0.84
CA ASN A 209 18.96 18.45 -0.10
C ASN A 209 18.95 18.15 1.41
N ASP A 210 19.49 19.02 2.23
CA ASP A 210 19.60 18.81 3.68
C ASP A 210 18.25 18.56 4.37
N TYR A 211 17.19 19.16 3.87
CA TYR A 211 15.85 18.97 4.42
C TYR A 211 15.27 17.58 4.07
N THR A 212 15.44 17.13 2.84
CA THR A 212 14.92 15.86 2.35
C THR A 212 15.73 14.65 2.79
N LEU A 213 17.04 14.83 3.02
CA LEU A 213 17.93 13.79 3.58
C LEU A 213 17.71 13.56 5.07
N GLY A 214 17.08 14.51 5.76
CA GLY A 214 16.69 14.38 7.16
C GLY A 214 15.36 13.65 7.35
N THR A 215 14.84 13.72 8.58
CA THR A 215 13.57 13.09 8.95
C THR A 215 12.33 13.93 8.67
N ALA A 216 12.51 15.18 8.24
CA ALA A 216 11.41 16.14 8.08
C ALA A 216 10.37 15.72 7.05
N THR A 217 10.77 15.00 6.01
CA THR A 217 9.89 14.52 4.94
C THR A 217 9.50 13.04 5.07
N ARG A 218 9.78 12.38 6.20
CA ARG A 218 9.51 10.94 6.40
C ARG A 218 8.05 10.53 6.29
N TYR A 219 7.12 11.48 6.39
CA TYR A 219 5.67 11.25 6.30
C TYR A 219 5.06 11.90 5.05
N GLN A 220 5.87 12.11 4.02
CA GLN A 220 5.42 12.45 2.68
C GLN A 220 6.29 11.73 1.67
N PHE A 221 5.79 11.52 0.47
CA PHE A 221 6.49 10.80 -0.56
C PHE A 221 6.08 11.28 -1.95
N LEU A 222 6.87 10.91 -2.93
CA LEU A 222 6.46 11.01 -4.33
C LEU A 222 5.90 9.67 -4.79
N TYR A 223 4.73 9.69 -5.41
CA TYR A 223 4.20 8.57 -6.17
C TYR A 223 4.58 8.76 -7.64
N GLY A 224 5.65 8.08 -8.05
CA GLY A 224 6.35 8.39 -9.29
C GLY A 224 6.96 9.80 -9.28
N PRO A 225 7.32 10.36 -10.45
CA PRO A 225 7.99 11.65 -10.53
C PRO A 225 7.05 12.86 -10.41
N TYR A 226 5.72 12.65 -10.47
CA TYR A 226 4.80 13.76 -10.71
C TYR A 226 3.77 14.01 -9.61
N VAL A 227 3.56 13.08 -8.70
CA VAL A 227 2.54 13.20 -7.64
C VAL A 227 3.21 13.24 -6.27
N LEU A 228 3.13 14.37 -5.59
CA LEU A 228 3.56 14.52 -4.21
C LEU A 228 2.38 14.25 -3.29
N VAL A 229 2.52 13.29 -2.39
CA VAL A 229 1.50 12.90 -1.41
C VAL A 229 1.97 13.25 -0.01
N ALA A 230 1.17 14.02 0.72
CA ALA A 230 1.47 14.45 2.08
C ALA A 230 0.39 13.98 3.07
N PRO A 231 0.38 12.71 3.48
CA PRO A 231 -0.66 12.13 4.31
C PRO A 231 -0.87 12.87 5.63
N VAL A 232 -2.09 12.87 6.12
CA VAL A 232 -2.38 13.17 7.51
C VAL A 232 -2.06 11.90 8.32
N TYR A 233 -1.07 11.97 9.17
CA TYR A 233 -0.48 10.82 9.88
C TYR A 233 -0.61 10.90 11.41
N GLN A 234 -1.31 11.91 11.89
CA GLN A 234 -1.53 12.13 13.31
C GLN A 234 -2.85 12.89 13.51
N GLU A 235 -3.31 12.91 14.74
CA GLU A 235 -4.43 13.74 15.08
C GLU A 235 -4.13 15.20 14.72
N THR A 236 -5.05 15.80 13.99
CA THR A 236 -4.92 17.17 13.53
C THR A 236 -5.44 18.13 14.59
N LYS A 237 -4.74 19.25 14.76
CA LYS A 237 -5.28 20.37 15.53
C LYS A 237 -6.08 21.23 14.57
N ALA A 238 -7.31 21.52 14.95
CA ALA A 238 -8.11 22.47 14.20
C ALA A 238 -7.41 23.84 14.15
N ASP A 239 -7.55 24.53 13.01
CA ASP A 239 -7.22 25.96 12.92
C ASP A 239 -8.20 26.82 13.73
N ASP A 240 -8.01 28.14 13.71
CA ASP A 240 -8.90 29.09 14.43
C ASP A 240 -10.36 29.04 13.92
N LYS A 241 -10.60 28.39 12.77
CA LYS A 241 -11.93 28.19 12.18
C LYS A 241 -12.52 26.81 12.50
N GLY A 242 -11.78 25.96 13.20
CA GLY A 242 -12.18 24.59 13.51
C GLY A 242 -11.92 23.58 12.41
N ASN A 243 -11.13 23.90 11.38
CA ASN A 243 -10.76 22.95 10.31
C ASN A 243 -9.52 22.17 10.69
N ASP A 244 -9.50 20.89 10.33
CA ASP A 244 -8.28 20.09 10.40
C ASP A 244 -7.21 20.66 9.48
N VAL A 245 -5.96 20.70 9.95
CA VAL A 245 -4.83 21.22 9.18
C VAL A 245 -3.66 20.24 9.12
N ARG A 246 -2.95 20.22 7.99
CA ARG A 246 -1.68 19.52 7.81
C ARG A 246 -0.55 20.55 7.74
N ASN A 247 0.40 20.43 8.66
CA ASN A 247 1.59 21.26 8.72
C ASN A 247 2.83 20.55 8.17
N GLY A 248 3.85 21.32 7.78
CA GLY A 248 5.15 20.79 7.37
C GLY A 248 5.11 20.03 6.05
N ILE A 249 4.31 20.47 5.08
CA ILE A 249 4.34 19.91 3.73
C ILE A 249 5.48 20.59 2.97
N TYR A 250 6.51 19.85 2.63
CA TYR A 250 7.61 20.35 1.81
C TYR A 250 7.30 20.19 0.33
N LEU A 251 7.20 21.29 -0.39
CA LEU A 251 7.16 21.30 -1.84
C LEU A 251 8.58 21.52 -2.38
N PRO A 252 9.16 20.55 -3.11
CA PRO A 252 10.47 20.70 -3.75
C PRO A 252 10.47 21.81 -4.80
N GLU A 253 11.66 22.18 -5.27
CA GLU A 253 11.79 23.16 -6.36
C GLU A 253 10.94 22.80 -7.58
N GLY A 254 10.43 23.83 -8.27
CA GLY A 254 9.49 23.72 -9.37
C GLY A 254 8.11 24.21 -8.98
N ASN A 255 7.14 23.99 -9.83
CA ASN A 255 5.76 24.39 -9.58
C ASN A 255 4.87 23.17 -9.33
N TRP A 256 3.98 23.30 -8.38
CA TRP A 256 3.08 22.24 -7.93
C TRP A 256 1.65 22.73 -7.93
N ILE A 257 0.73 21.93 -8.42
CA ILE A 257 -0.69 22.24 -8.50
C ILE A 257 -1.42 21.43 -7.43
N ASP A 258 -2.12 22.11 -6.53
CA ASP A 258 -3.05 21.45 -5.61
C ASP A 258 -4.13 20.76 -6.41
N TYR A 259 -4.27 19.45 -6.22
CA TYR A 259 -5.24 18.68 -6.99
C TYR A 259 -6.69 19.13 -6.79
N PHE A 260 -7.04 19.57 -5.57
CA PHE A 260 -8.42 19.89 -5.23
C PHE A 260 -8.83 21.31 -5.58
N THR A 261 -7.91 22.26 -5.48
CA THR A 261 -8.22 23.67 -5.71
C THR A 261 -7.76 24.17 -7.08
N GLY A 262 -6.80 23.48 -7.69
CA GLY A 262 -6.12 23.94 -8.90
C GLY A 262 -5.12 25.06 -8.66
N ASP A 263 -4.88 25.44 -7.40
CA ASP A 263 -3.95 26.51 -7.05
C ASP A 263 -2.51 26.12 -7.37
N LEU A 264 -1.78 27.06 -7.97
CA LEU A 264 -0.38 26.90 -8.28
C LEU A 264 0.50 27.33 -7.11
N TYR A 265 1.33 26.43 -6.63
CA TYR A 265 2.32 26.67 -5.60
C TYR A 265 3.72 26.65 -6.21
N GLN A 266 4.46 27.72 -6.00
CA GLN A 266 5.91 27.71 -6.24
C GLN A 266 6.56 26.86 -5.15
N GLY A 267 7.38 25.89 -5.55
CA GLY A 267 8.12 25.02 -4.65
C GLY A 267 9.35 25.69 -3.99
N GLY A 268 10.21 24.87 -3.40
CA GLY A 268 11.35 25.31 -2.58
C GLY A 268 10.90 25.83 -1.21
N ARG A 269 9.73 25.39 -0.70
CA ARG A 269 9.15 25.88 0.56
C ARG A 269 8.39 24.84 1.33
N ILE A 270 8.10 25.18 2.58
CA ILE A 270 7.23 24.41 3.47
C ILE A 270 5.86 25.10 3.55
N ILE A 271 4.80 24.32 3.40
CA ILE A 271 3.43 24.76 3.61
C ILE A 271 3.00 24.34 5.02
N ASN A 272 2.45 25.30 5.78
CA ASN A 272 1.79 25.09 7.05
C ASN A 272 0.33 25.53 6.96
N ASN A 273 -0.48 25.09 7.91
CA ASN A 273 -1.91 25.38 7.98
C ASN A 273 -2.68 25.02 6.70
N TYR A 274 -2.23 23.96 6.01
CA TYR A 274 -2.97 23.46 4.86
C TYR A 274 -4.27 22.81 5.33
N GLU A 275 -5.41 23.32 4.90
CA GLU A 275 -6.72 22.79 5.26
C GLU A 275 -6.88 21.36 4.74
N ALA A 276 -7.06 20.42 5.67
CA ALA A 276 -7.20 19.01 5.42
C ALA A 276 -8.40 18.40 6.17
N PRO A 277 -9.63 18.85 5.85
CA PRO A 277 -10.82 18.22 6.44
C PRO A 277 -10.80 16.71 6.18
N LEU A 278 -11.55 15.92 6.93
CA LEU A 278 -11.47 14.46 6.93
C LEU A 278 -11.48 13.84 5.53
N TRP A 279 -12.22 14.43 4.58
CA TRP A 279 -12.31 13.93 3.21
C TRP A 279 -11.10 14.27 2.33
N LYS A 280 -10.24 15.22 2.71
CA LYS A 280 -9.18 15.78 1.86
C LYS A 280 -7.81 15.24 2.22
N LEU A 281 -7.18 14.52 1.30
CA LEU A 281 -5.78 14.14 1.35
C LEU A 281 -4.94 15.25 0.71
N PRO A 282 -4.01 15.89 1.39
CA PRO A 282 -3.08 16.81 0.73
C PRO A 282 -2.23 16.07 -0.30
N PHE A 283 -2.42 16.38 -1.59
CA PHE A 283 -1.51 15.95 -2.65
C PHE A 283 -1.46 16.94 -3.80
N PHE A 284 -0.33 16.96 -4.45
CA PHE A 284 0.01 17.96 -5.47
C PHE A 284 0.54 17.28 -6.72
N ILE A 285 0.19 17.86 -7.86
CA ILE A 285 0.68 17.41 -9.16
C ILE A 285 1.76 18.38 -9.64
N LYS A 286 2.88 17.85 -10.07
CA LYS A 286 3.95 18.68 -10.67
C LYS A 286 3.44 19.36 -11.93
N GLN A 287 3.65 20.66 -12.08
CA GLN A 287 3.24 21.36 -13.28
C GLN A 287 3.97 20.78 -14.51
N GLY A 288 3.22 20.54 -15.59
CA GLY A 288 3.75 19.91 -16.80
C GLY A 288 3.79 18.38 -16.77
N ALA A 289 3.24 17.75 -15.71
CA ALA A 289 3.02 16.32 -15.71
C ALA A 289 2.00 15.93 -16.79
N ILE A 290 2.27 14.84 -17.49
CA ILE A 290 1.40 14.26 -18.53
C ILE A 290 0.95 12.88 -18.04
#